data_8c9060f03e53a23c87393628077a712f
#
_entry.id   8c9060f03e53a23c87393628077a712f
#
_cell.length_a   1.000
_cell.length_b   1.000
_cell.length_c   1.000
_cell.angle_alpha   90.00
_cell.angle_beta   90.00
_cell.angle_gamma   90.00
#
_symmetry.space_group_name_H-M   'P 1'
#
loop_
_entity.id
_entity.type
_entity.pdbx_description
1 polymer ?
#
loop_
_entity_poly.entity_id
_entity_poly.type
_entity_poly.pdbx_seq_one_letter_code
_entity_poly.pdbx_strand_id
1 'polypeptide(L)'
;MPSSVGVGDGEEVVDIDAVWSRPRVASRRTASTRTPSSVGVGVIVVIVVITDADARFARVASRRAAHAMVWRLGVTMLRAPIVVSRAASVRRERRARVHAQAAAPDVRWRVVRRRCEAVLRARGVDGDVNAILRKALRPTWDAVADDDVASVTNGERAAIATCVLGSEVWRTRLERERACVRAGGWRVASEALDACGGGEDAREIVLMYWCGKERLGAREGTMPDDGALVEMYGERVRALVEAVKEENLTWTNEISEKFSLPTRLADMFVDEYGADEAGKLAQAMNTRGPVVCRVNAARGASKADVIEMLKAEGVGDIEDAFAHLVPGAFWLKDGAPANGGIYGSKTWVDGFYEVQDEGSQLIAASVDAAPGDVVLDACAGNGGKTLALASSMLGVGKIYAFDVDKRRLKHLLANIERAQVGNIVEVLENIGSLDELPAAAFDAVLVDAPCSSVGALRRTPSLRYTHDDPYELAKIQLEILRRASRLVKPNGGRLIYATCSVVSIENQDVARAFEAHHADFAPWPFETPVPTSPNVALHEHERLLLPHVLGTDGFYISRWKRD
;
A
#
# COMPACT_ATOMS: atom_id res chain seq x y z
N MET A 1 -50.02 -21.52 -41.21
CA MET A 1 -49.60 -22.16 -39.96
C MET A 1 -48.25 -22.79 -40.22
N PRO A 2 -47.19 -22.29 -39.56
CA PRO A 2 -46.48 -23.06 -38.57
C PRO A 2 -46.16 -22.23 -37.34
N SER A 3 -46.10 -22.92 -36.21
CA SER A 3 -45.84 -22.48 -34.86
C SER A 3 -44.39 -22.07 -34.65
N SER A 4 -44.18 -20.85 -34.14
CA SER A 4 -42.91 -20.36 -33.63
C SER A 4 -42.71 -20.87 -32.20
N VAL A 5 -41.62 -21.60 -31.97
CA VAL A 5 -41.10 -21.94 -30.65
C VAL A 5 -40.22 -20.76 -30.23
N GLY A 6 -40.64 -19.99 -29.23
CA GLY A 6 -39.82 -18.99 -28.57
C GLY A 6 -38.90 -19.67 -27.57
N VAL A 7 -37.61 -19.52 -27.76
CA VAL A 7 -36.61 -19.79 -26.73
C VAL A 7 -36.54 -18.52 -25.86
N GLY A 8 -37.01 -18.63 -24.64
CA GLY A 8 -36.87 -17.57 -23.64
C GLY A 8 -35.50 -17.70 -22.96
N ASP A 9 -34.62 -16.78 -23.26
CA ASP A 9 -33.43 -16.54 -22.46
C ASP A 9 -33.89 -15.85 -21.18
N GLY A 10 -34.10 -16.65 -20.12
CA GLY A 10 -34.35 -16.14 -18.77
C GLY A 10 -33.02 -15.70 -18.14
N GLU A 11 -32.64 -14.46 -18.36
CA GLU A 11 -31.67 -13.82 -17.47
C GLU A 11 -32.35 -13.67 -16.10
N GLU A 12 -31.93 -14.50 -15.14
CA GLU A 12 -32.31 -14.36 -13.75
C GLU A 12 -31.63 -13.09 -13.22
N VAL A 13 -32.40 -12.02 -13.14
CA VAL A 13 -31.95 -10.75 -12.52
C VAL A 13 -31.75 -11.04 -11.04
N VAL A 14 -30.51 -11.24 -10.64
CA VAL A 14 -30.15 -11.39 -9.23
C VAL A 14 -30.39 -10.06 -8.53
N ASP A 15 -31.29 -10.05 -7.57
CA ASP A 15 -31.55 -8.89 -6.70
C ASP A 15 -30.35 -8.70 -5.76
N ILE A 16 -29.40 -7.87 -6.20
CA ILE A 16 -28.16 -7.56 -5.49
C ILE A 16 -28.47 -6.88 -4.15
N ASP A 17 -29.58 -6.14 -4.04
CA ASP A 17 -29.99 -5.48 -2.79
C ASP A 17 -30.45 -6.49 -1.72
N ALA A 18 -30.92 -7.66 -2.12
CA ALA A 18 -31.29 -8.74 -1.19
C ALA A 18 -30.08 -9.38 -0.48
N VAL A 19 -28.92 -9.41 -1.13
CA VAL A 19 -27.67 -9.95 -0.57
C VAL A 19 -27.15 -9.06 0.57
N TRP A 20 -27.35 -7.75 0.47
CA TRP A 20 -26.83 -6.75 1.41
C TRP A 20 -27.80 -6.34 2.53
N SER A 21 -29.06 -6.81 2.50
CA SER A 21 -30.11 -6.42 3.43
C SER A 21 -30.20 -7.26 4.72
N ARG A 22 -29.35 -8.25 4.94
CA ARG A 22 -29.39 -9.09 6.16
C ARG A 22 -28.78 -8.37 7.35
N PRO A 23 -29.49 -8.23 8.52
CA PRO A 23 -28.92 -7.63 9.72
C PRO A 23 -27.79 -8.52 10.27
N ARG A 24 -26.65 -7.92 10.57
CA ARG A 24 -25.52 -8.59 11.25
C ARG A 24 -26.00 -9.13 12.61
N VAL A 25 -25.82 -10.42 12.84
CA VAL A 25 -26.16 -11.06 14.12
C VAL A 25 -25.12 -10.61 15.16
N ALA A 26 -25.57 -9.82 16.13
CA ALA A 26 -24.77 -9.44 17.27
C ALA A 26 -24.40 -10.68 18.09
N SER A 27 -23.11 -10.97 18.23
CA SER A 27 -22.61 -12.05 19.07
C SER A 27 -22.89 -11.74 20.54
N ARG A 28 -23.81 -12.48 21.14
CA ARG A 28 -24.06 -12.44 22.59
C ARG A 28 -22.85 -13.01 23.32
N ARG A 29 -22.19 -12.18 24.13
CA ARG A 29 -21.24 -12.62 25.15
C ARG A 29 -21.97 -13.42 26.21
N THR A 30 -21.63 -14.70 26.37
CA THR A 30 -21.90 -15.45 27.58
C THR A 30 -20.58 -15.61 28.35
N ALA A 31 -20.52 -14.94 29.50
CA ALA A 31 -19.45 -15.15 30.47
C ALA A 31 -19.67 -16.50 31.16
N SER A 32 -18.64 -17.36 31.14
CA SER A 32 -18.55 -18.52 31.99
C SER A 32 -17.18 -18.59 32.66
N THR A 33 -17.16 -18.31 33.92
CA THR A 33 -16.03 -18.50 34.83
C THR A 33 -15.88 -20.00 35.15
N ARG A 34 -14.76 -20.61 34.82
CA ARG A 34 -14.23 -21.80 35.50
C ARG A 34 -12.71 -21.84 35.39
N THR A 35 -12.05 -21.80 36.53
CA THR A 35 -10.64 -22.10 36.77
C THR A 35 -10.36 -23.59 36.60
N PRO A 36 -9.26 -23.98 35.95
CA PRO A 36 -8.69 -25.31 36.12
C PRO A 36 -7.38 -25.27 36.92
N SER A 37 -7.30 -26.29 37.78
CA SER A 37 -6.18 -26.67 38.63
C SER A 37 -4.90 -27.02 37.83
N SER A 38 -3.77 -26.74 38.48
CA SER A 38 -2.40 -27.01 38.09
C SER A 38 -2.10 -28.49 37.81
N VAL A 39 -1.54 -28.77 36.64
CA VAL A 39 -0.75 -29.98 36.38
C VAL A 39 0.63 -29.51 35.90
N GLY A 40 1.66 -29.86 36.66
CA GLY A 40 3.04 -29.53 36.35
C GLY A 40 3.56 -30.38 35.20
N VAL A 41 4.06 -29.70 34.17
CA VAL A 41 4.81 -30.33 33.08
C VAL A 41 6.27 -29.86 33.20
N GLY A 42 7.15 -30.83 33.51
CA GLY A 42 8.59 -30.58 33.53
C GLY A 42 9.13 -30.35 32.12
N VAL A 43 9.75 -29.21 31.92
CA VAL A 43 10.41 -28.87 30.65
C VAL A 43 11.87 -29.31 30.70
N ILE A 44 12.26 -30.25 29.83
CA ILE A 44 13.67 -30.63 29.63
C ILE A 44 14.23 -29.66 28.56
N VAL A 45 15.18 -28.81 28.94
CA VAL A 45 15.91 -27.94 28.03
C VAL A 45 17.16 -28.69 27.56
N VAL A 46 17.20 -29.01 26.27
CA VAL A 46 18.41 -29.55 25.61
C VAL A 46 19.13 -28.38 24.91
N ILE A 47 20.30 -28.05 25.40
CA ILE A 47 21.19 -27.05 24.76
C ILE A 47 22.10 -27.79 23.78
N VAL A 48 21.92 -27.55 22.48
CA VAL A 48 22.85 -28.03 21.44
C VAL A 48 23.86 -26.92 21.15
N VAL A 49 25.11 -27.17 21.49
CA VAL A 49 26.23 -26.27 21.16
C VAL A 49 26.76 -26.69 19.78
N ILE A 50 26.58 -25.85 18.77
CA ILE A 50 27.14 -26.07 17.44
C ILE A 50 28.52 -25.40 17.40
N THR A 51 29.56 -26.16 17.11
CA THR A 51 30.95 -25.67 16.98
C THR A 51 31.25 -25.21 15.54
N ASP A 52 32.26 -24.34 15.39
CA ASP A 52 32.64 -23.76 14.10
C ASP A 52 33.07 -24.81 13.03
N ALA A 53 33.34 -26.05 13.41
CA ALA A 53 33.69 -27.15 12.51
C ALA A 53 32.44 -27.61 11.70
N ASP A 54 31.24 -27.60 12.30
CA ASP A 54 30.02 -28.07 11.66
C ASP A 54 29.49 -27.07 10.62
N ALA A 55 29.82 -25.78 10.76
CA ALA A 55 29.44 -24.75 9.83
C ALA A 55 30.15 -24.84 8.46
N ARG A 56 31.27 -25.56 8.35
CA ARG A 56 32.00 -25.78 7.09
C ARG A 56 31.41 -26.93 6.25
N PHE A 57 30.77 -27.92 6.90
CA PHE A 57 30.15 -29.04 6.18
C PHE A 57 28.81 -28.70 5.55
N ALA A 58 28.06 -27.77 6.15
CA ALA A 58 26.74 -27.33 5.66
C ALA A 58 26.80 -26.49 4.36
N ARG A 59 27.98 -26.04 3.93
CA ARG A 59 28.13 -25.22 2.69
C ARG A 59 28.17 -26.03 1.40
N VAL A 60 28.31 -27.36 1.48
CA VAL A 60 28.46 -28.25 0.31
C VAL A 60 27.18 -29.06 0.02
N ALA A 61 26.25 -29.16 0.97
CA ALA A 61 24.97 -29.82 0.75
C ALA A 61 23.90 -28.83 0.27
N SER A 62 23.26 -29.12 -0.86
CA SER A 62 22.21 -28.26 -1.43
C SER A 62 21.12 -27.95 -0.40
N ARG A 63 20.64 -26.70 -0.38
CA ARG A 63 19.60 -26.20 0.55
C ARG A 63 18.37 -27.10 0.67
N ARG A 64 18.06 -27.94 -0.33
CA ARG A 64 16.96 -28.92 -0.30
C ARG A 64 17.17 -30.08 0.68
N ALA A 65 18.40 -30.52 0.92
CA ALA A 65 18.67 -31.62 1.87
C ALA A 65 18.55 -31.16 3.33
N ALA A 66 18.92 -29.93 3.64
CA ALA A 66 18.81 -29.37 4.99
C ALA A 66 17.34 -29.17 5.42
N HIS A 67 16.46 -28.75 4.50
CA HIS A 67 15.03 -28.58 4.79
C HIS A 67 14.31 -29.91 5.07
N ALA A 68 14.66 -30.96 4.34
CA ALA A 68 14.05 -32.29 4.53
C ALA A 68 14.44 -32.96 5.86
N MET A 69 15.60 -32.61 6.41
CA MET A 69 16.09 -33.18 7.67
C MET A 69 15.43 -32.56 8.90
N VAL A 70 15.08 -31.26 8.84
CA VAL A 70 14.39 -30.55 9.93
C VAL A 70 12.93 -31.05 10.10
N TRP A 71 12.24 -31.40 9.02
CA TRP A 71 10.88 -31.93 9.05
C TRP A 71 10.75 -33.35 9.60
N ARG A 72 11.82 -34.17 9.48
CA ARG A 72 11.78 -35.54 10.00
C ARG A 72 11.98 -35.65 11.52
N LEU A 73 12.48 -34.60 12.18
CA LEU A 73 12.79 -34.64 13.61
C LEU A 73 11.70 -34.02 14.50
N GLY A 74 10.60 -33.52 13.96
CA GLY A 74 9.43 -33.05 14.73
C GLY A 74 9.71 -31.93 15.76
N VAL A 75 10.74 -31.10 15.52
CA VAL A 75 11.13 -30.04 16.47
C VAL A 75 10.38 -28.75 16.17
N THR A 76 9.45 -28.39 17.03
CA THR A 76 8.78 -27.09 17.00
C THR A 76 9.72 -26.02 17.53
N MET A 77 10.17 -25.09 16.70
CA MET A 77 10.97 -23.94 17.13
C MET A 77 10.05 -22.93 17.82
N LEU A 78 10.14 -22.84 19.15
CA LEU A 78 9.61 -21.71 19.90
C LEU A 78 10.48 -20.48 19.62
N ARG A 79 9.91 -19.43 19.08
CA ARG A 79 10.57 -18.11 18.94
C ARG A 79 10.79 -17.52 20.34
N ALA A 80 12.04 -17.52 20.80
CA ALA A 80 12.43 -16.69 21.93
C ALA A 80 12.50 -15.21 21.48
N PRO A 81 12.12 -14.23 22.33
CA PRO A 81 12.30 -12.82 22.01
C PRO A 81 13.81 -12.52 21.84
N ILE A 82 14.17 -11.91 20.72
CA ILE A 82 15.54 -11.46 20.47
C ILE A 82 15.82 -10.32 21.44
N VAL A 83 16.59 -10.58 22.49
CA VAL A 83 17.17 -9.54 23.34
C VAL A 83 18.26 -8.84 22.52
N VAL A 84 17.92 -7.69 21.93
CA VAL A 84 18.88 -6.82 21.25
C VAL A 84 19.86 -6.29 22.30
N SER A 85 21.12 -6.72 22.26
CA SER A 85 22.13 -6.29 23.20
C SER A 85 22.34 -4.78 23.08
N ARG A 86 22.63 -4.10 24.22
CA ARG A 86 22.95 -2.66 24.30
C ARG A 86 24.02 -2.21 23.29
N ALA A 87 24.88 -3.12 22.82
CA ALA A 87 25.88 -2.84 21.79
C ALA A 87 25.30 -2.57 20.39
N ALA A 88 24.13 -3.13 20.05
CA ALA A 88 23.46 -2.88 18.78
C ALA A 88 22.73 -1.53 18.78
N SER A 89 22.20 -1.07 19.93
CA SER A 89 21.59 0.25 20.06
C SER A 89 22.64 1.37 19.96
N VAL A 90 23.78 1.20 20.60
CA VAL A 90 24.89 2.17 20.52
C VAL A 90 25.48 2.26 19.10
N ARG A 91 25.52 1.15 18.35
CA ARG A 91 25.92 1.18 16.93
C ARG A 91 24.87 1.85 16.03
N ARG A 92 23.57 1.69 16.32
CA ARG A 92 22.49 2.42 15.64
C ARG A 92 22.55 3.91 15.93
N GLU A 93 22.71 4.30 17.18
CA GLU A 93 22.87 5.71 17.56
C GLU A 93 24.15 6.36 16.98
N ARG A 94 25.29 5.63 16.94
CA ARG A 94 26.49 6.14 16.26
C ARG A 94 26.31 6.24 14.74
N ARG A 95 25.63 5.27 14.07
CA ARG A 95 25.31 5.40 12.63
C ARG A 95 24.33 6.54 12.37
N ALA A 96 23.28 6.68 13.17
CA ALA A 96 22.36 7.82 13.07
C ALA A 96 23.09 9.17 13.24
N ARG A 97 24.04 9.29 14.20
CA ARG A 97 24.86 10.50 14.36
C ARG A 97 25.86 10.74 13.23
N VAL A 98 26.39 9.70 12.59
CA VAL A 98 27.30 9.84 11.43
C VAL A 98 26.50 10.25 10.18
N HIS A 99 25.26 9.79 10.00
CA HIS A 99 24.38 10.27 8.93
C HIS A 99 23.79 11.66 9.19
N ALA A 100 23.63 12.06 10.45
CA ALA A 100 23.22 13.43 10.81
C ALA A 100 24.35 14.48 10.64
N GLN A 101 25.60 14.03 10.45
CA GLN A 101 26.75 14.92 10.19
C GLN A 101 27.13 15.06 8.71
N ALA A 102 26.47 14.33 7.79
CA ALA A 102 26.50 14.73 6.38
C ALA A 102 25.69 16.04 6.31
N ALA A 103 26.36 17.15 6.05
CA ALA A 103 25.77 18.49 5.98
C ALA A 103 24.44 18.39 5.21
N ALA A 104 23.33 18.66 5.90
CA ALA A 104 22.03 18.71 5.25
C ALA A 104 22.17 19.64 4.04
N PRO A 105 21.74 19.26 2.84
CA PRO A 105 21.80 20.15 1.70
C PRO A 105 21.11 21.45 2.10
N ASP A 106 21.68 22.58 1.67
CA ASP A 106 21.22 23.94 2.02
C ASP A 106 19.75 24.09 1.58
N VAL A 107 18.82 23.74 2.48
CA VAL A 107 17.38 23.74 2.21
C VAL A 107 16.84 25.13 2.52
N ARG A 108 16.42 25.83 1.51
CA ARG A 108 15.79 27.14 1.65
C ARG A 108 14.35 26.97 2.18
N TRP A 109 14.18 26.87 3.48
CA TRP A 109 12.89 26.60 4.14
C TRP A 109 11.79 27.61 3.81
N ARG A 110 12.13 28.85 3.51
CA ARG A 110 11.17 29.86 3.04
C ARG A 110 10.57 29.47 1.67
N VAL A 111 11.38 28.90 0.79
CA VAL A 111 10.92 28.38 -0.54
C VAL A 111 10.04 27.16 -0.34
N VAL A 112 10.45 26.22 0.51
CA VAL A 112 9.65 25.03 0.86
C VAL A 112 8.29 25.44 1.40
N ARG A 113 8.24 26.37 2.38
CA ARG A 113 7.01 26.89 2.95
C ARG A 113 6.07 27.46 1.89
N ARG A 114 6.53 28.41 1.08
CA ARG A 114 5.69 29.06 0.05
C ARG A 114 5.09 28.06 -0.92
N ARG A 115 5.87 27.06 -1.32
CA ARG A 115 5.37 26.01 -2.22
C ARG A 115 4.35 25.08 -1.52
N CYS A 116 4.57 24.71 -0.26
CA CYS A 116 3.60 23.94 0.51
C CYS A 116 2.28 24.70 0.67
N GLU A 117 2.33 25.97 1.08
CA GLU A 117 1.15 26.83 1.21
C GLU A 117 0.39 26.93 -0.13
N ALA A 118 1.10 27.11 -1.23
CA ALA A 118 0.48 27.22 -2.55
C ALA A 118 -0.18 25.91 -3.01
N VAL A 119 0.43 24.74 -2.73
CA VAL A 119 -0.18 23.43 -3.02
C VAL A 119 -1.45 23.23 -2.21
N LEU A 120 -1.42 23.53 -0.91
CA LEU A 120 -2.56 23.36 -0.02
C LEU A 120 -3.71 24.31 -0.39
N ARG A 121 -3.41 25.56 -0.83
CA ARG A 121 -4.41 26.49 -1.39
C ARG A 121 -5.04 25.95 -2.67
N ALA A 122 -4.21 25.45 -3.59
CA ALA A 122 -4.66 24.96 -4.90
C ALA A 122 -5.46 23.64 -4.81
N ARG A 123 -5.34 22.91 -3.69
CA ARG A 123 -6.02 21.64 -3.45
C ARG A 123 -7.55 21.77 -3.46
N GLY A 124 -8.10 22.88 -2.92
CA GLY A 124 -9.53 23.01 -2.64
C GLY A 124 -9.99 21.95 -1.62
N VAL A 125 -11.28 21.62 -1.66
CA VAL A 125 -11.87 20.60 -0.75
C VAL A 125 -11.57 19.18 -1.23
N ASP A 126 -11.67 18.92 -2.53
CA ASP A 126 -11.66 17.57 -3.13
C ASP A 126 -10.51 17.36 -4.16
N GLY A 127 -9.48 18.21 -4.15
CA GLY A 127 -8.41 18.14 -5.14
C GLY A 127 -7.44 16.98 -4.91
N ASP A 128 -7.01 16.31 -5.98
CA ASP A 128 -5.92 15.33 -5.94
C ASP A 128 -4.59 16.04 -5.60
N VAL A 129 -4.22 15.96 -4.33
CA VAL A 129 -3.00 16.56 -3.80
C VAL A 129 -1.74 16.04 -4.48
N ASN A 130 -1.72 14.77 -4.90
CA ASN A 130 -0.57 14.19 -5.59
C ASN A 130 -0.41 14.77 -7.01
N ALA A 131 -1.52 15.02 -7.71
CA ALA A 131 -1.48 15.66 -9.03
C ALA A 131 -0.98 17.11 -8.94
N ILE A 132 -1.47 17.86 -7.94
CA ILE A 132 -1.05 19.25 -7.69
C ILE A 132 0.42 19.28 -7.26
N LEU A 133 0.84 18.38 -6.37
CA LEU A 133 2.21 18.27 -5.90
C LEU A 133 3.19 17.97 -7.06
N ARG A 134 2.83 17.04 -7.97
CA ARG A 134 3.65 16.77 -9.17
C ARG A 134 3.85 18.01 -10.02
N LYS A 135 2.84 18.87 -10.15
CA LYS A 135 2.96 20.17 -10.86
C LYS A 135 3.84 21.14 -10.07
N ALA A 136 3.64 21.24 -8.76
CA ALA A 136 4.37 22.15 -7.88
C ALA A 136 5.88 21.86 -7.80
N LEU A 137 6.28 20.64 -8.06
CA LEU A 137 7.70 20.25 -8.08
C LEU A 137 8.39 20.54 -9.43
N ARG A 138 7.65 21.03 -10.45
CA ARG A 138 8.25 21.44 -11.74
C ARG A 138 8.85 22.86 -11.62
N PRO A 139 9.96 23.16 -12.33
CA PRO A 139 10.55 24.50 -12.34
C PRO A 139 9.61 25.61 -12.81
N THR A 140 8.69 25.28 -13.72
CA THR A 140 7.78 26.22 -14.42
C THR A 140 6.39 26.31 -13.78
N TRP A 141 6.24 26.06 -12.48
CA TRP A 141 4.93 26.18 -11.85
C TRP A 141 4.60 27.63 -11.51
N ASP A 142 3.67 28.24 -12.25
CA ASP A 142 3.33 29.67 -12.24
C ASP A 142 2.59 30.14 -10.97
N ALA A 143 2.16 29.25 -10.09
CA ALA A 143 1.43 29.63 -8.87
C ALA A 143 2.29 30.32 -7.80
N VAL A 144 3.60 30.40 -8.00
CA VAL A 144 4.54 31.10 -7.14
C VAL A 144 5.36 32.06 -8.01
N ALA A 145 4.83 33.26 -8.20
CA ALA A 145 5.50 34.34 -8.93
C ALA A 145 6.58 34.93 -8.01
N ASP A 146 7.80 34.40 -8.10
CA ASP A 146 8.98 35.03 -7.49
C ASP A 146 10.23 34.55 -8.25
N ASP A 147 11.06 35.47 -8.70
CA ASP A 147 12.26 35.23 -9.52
C ASP A 147 13.31 34.35 -8.85
N ASP A 148 13.25 34.19 -7.50
CA ASP A 148 14.17 33.37 -6.71
C ASP A 148 13.87 31.85 -6.74
N VAL A 149 12.80 31.39 -7.41
CA VAL A 149 12.28 30.03 -7.29
C VAL A 149 12.47 29.17 -8.55
N ALA A 150 13.29 29.61 -9.50
CA ALA A 150 13.47 28.92 -10.79
C ALA A 150 14.01 27.48 -10.70
N SER A 151 14.65 27.08 -9.60
CA SER A 151 15.12 25.71 -9.38
C SER A 151 14.90 25.24 -7.94
N VAL A 152 14.24 24.11 -7.78
CA VAL A 152 14.04 23.42 -6.48
C VAL A 152 15.06 22.29 -6.39
N THR A 153 15.89 22.27 -5.33
CA THR A 153 16.87 21.20 -5.09
C THR A 153 16.18 19.87 -4.75
N ASN A 154 16.90 18.75 -4.81
CA ASN A 154 16.35 17.45 -4.42
C ASN A 154 15.94 17.40 -2.93
N GLY A 155 16.70 18.05 -2.05
CA GLY A 155 16.36 18.19 -0.64
C GLY A 155 15.07 18.99 -0.44
N GLU A 156 14.91 20.11 -1.13
CA GLU A 156 13.69 20.92 -1.11
C GLU A 156 12.49 20.18 -1.68
N ARG A 157 12.65 19.40 -2.77
CA ARG A 157 11.58 18.53 -3.31
C ARG A 157 11.10 17.51 -2.29
N ALA A 158 12.05 16.86 -1.59
CA ALA A 158 11.74 15.90 -0.54
C ALA A 158 11.01 16.57 0.63
N ALA A 159 11.44 17.74 1.05
CA ALA A 159 10.83 18.52 2.12
C ALA A 159 9.41 18.99 1.74
N ILE A 160 9.20 19.51 0.52
CA ILE A 160 7.87 19.90 0.02
C ILE A 160 6.95 18.69 -0.01
N ALA A 161 7.38 17.57 -0.58
CA ALA A 161 6.57 16.37 -0.66
C ALA A 161 6.20 15.83 0.73
N THR A 162 7.14 15.80 1.66
CA THR A 162 6.88 15.34 3.04
C THR A 162 5.91 16.27 3.77
N CYS A 163 6.08 17.59 3.64
CA CYS A 163 5.19 18.56 4.27
C CYS A 163 3.76 18.47 3.72
N VAL A 164 3.61 18.48 2.38
CA VAL A 164 2.29 18.47 1.73
C VAL A 164 1.55 17.15 1.99
N LEU A 165 2.21 16.01 1.77
CA LEU A 165 1.59 14.71 2.00
C LEU A 165 1.34 14.46 3.48
N GLY A 166 2.25 14.88 4.36
CA GLY A 166 2.06 14.78 5.79
C GLY A 166 0.91 15.66 6.29
N SER A 167 0.80 16.88 5.80
CA SER A 167 -0.35 17.75 6.12
C SER A 167 -1.68 17.14 5.66
N GLU A 168 -1.69 16.41 4.54
CA GLU A 168 -2.89 15.71 4.06
C GLU A 168 -3.19 14.46 4.89
N VAL A 169 -2.18 13.68 5.27
CA VAL A 169 -2.34 12.54 6.18
C VAL A 169 -2.98 12.98 7.50
N TRP A 170 -2.53 14.09 8.07
CA TRP A 170 -2.95 14.58 9.38
C TRP A 170 -4.01 15.69 9.31
N ARG A 171 -4.63 15.89 8.16
CA ARG A 171 -5.55 17.00 7.89
C ARG A 171 -6.63 17.17 8.94
N THR A 172 -7.41 16.13 9.23
CA THR A 172 -8.53 16.21 10.20
C THR A 172 -8.03 16.57 11.59
N ARG A 173 -6.90 16.00 12.01
CA ARG A 173 -6.28 16.30 13.30
C ARG A 173 -5.76 17.73 13.35
N LEU A 174 -5.03 18.17 12.33
CA LEU A 174 -4.47 19.53 12.25
C LEU A 174 -5.58 20.59 12.21
N GLU A 175 -6.65 20.36 11.46
CA GLU A 175 -7.80 21.25 11.40
C GLU A 175 -8.49 21.37 12.77
N ARG A 176 -8.63 20.25 13.50
CA ARG A 176 -9.19 20.25 14.86
C ARG A 176 -8.28 20.96 15.86
N GLU A 177 -6.98 20.64 15.85
CA GLU A 177 -6.00 21.31 16.71
C GLU A 177 -6.00 22.82 16.45
N ARG A 178 -6.01 23.23 15.17
CA ARG A 178 -6.14 24.63 14.77
C ARG A 178 -7.43 25.27 15.31
N ALA A 179 -8.56 24.58 15.18
CA ALA A 179 -9.82 25.08 15.72
C ALA A 179 -9.78 25.25 17.25
N CYS A 180 -9.19 24.31 17.98
CA CYS A 180 -8.97 24.43 19.42
C CYS A 180 -8.07 25.63 19.79
N VAL A 181 -6.99 25.84 19.06
CA VAL A 181 -6.12 27.00 19.21
C VAL A 181 -6.89 28.29 18.99
N ARG A 182 -7.67 28.39 17.90
CA ARG A 182 -8.45 29.57 17.54
C ARG A 182 -9.62 29.85 18.49
N ALA A 183 -10.22 28.81 19.06
CA ALA A 183 -11.27 28.95 20.08
C ALA A 183 -10.76 29.40 21.46
N GLY A 184 -9.46 29.62 21.59
CA GLY A 184 -8.84 30.08 22.84
C GLY A 184 -8.59 28.97 23.87
N GLY A 185 -8.81 27.70 23.52
CA GLY A 185 -8.47 26.55 24.34
C GLY A 185 -6.96 26.44 24.62
N TRP A 186 -6.16 26.96 23.70
CA TRP A 186 -4.70 27.09 23.80
C TRP A 186 -4.28 28.55 23.59
N ARG A 187 -4.59 29.40 24.54
CA ARG A 187 -4.41 30.85 24.41
C ARG A 187 -2.98 31.25 23.99
N VAL A 188 -1.96 30.64 24.60
CA VAL A 188 -0.55 30.90 24.28
C VAL A 188 -0.23 30.50 22.84
N ALA A 189 -0.75 29.37 22.38
CA ALA A 189 -0.58 28.90 21.00
C ALA A 189 -1.30 29.79 19.99
N SER A 190 -2.49 30.34 20.33
CA SER A 190 -3.22 31.28 19.48
C SER A 190 -2.44 32.59 19.27
N GLU A 191 -1.92 33.17 20.34
CA GLU A 191 -1.08 34.36 20.27
C GLU A 191 0.21 34.13 19.47
N ALA A 192 0.84 32.96 19.64
CA ALA A 192 2.03 32.56 18.88
C ALA A 192 1.73 32.34 17.40
N LEU A 193 0.57 31.72 17.08
CA LEU A 193 0.13 31.48 15.71
C LEU A 193 -0.12 32.79 14.97
N ASP A 194 -0.79 33.76 15.60
CA ASP A 194 -1.00 35.10 15.06
C ASP A 194 0.32 35.83 14.82
N ALA A 195 1.24 35.73 15.77
CA ALA A 195 2.55 36.36 15.68
C ALA A 195 3.45 35.75 14.58
N CYS A 196 3.19 34.51 14.19
CA CYS A 196 3.85 33.84 13.06
C CYS A 196 3.17 34.14 11.71
N GLY A 197 2.23 35.07 11.66
CA GLY A 197 1.50 35.47 10.45
C GLY A 197 0.31 34.58 10.17
N GLY A 198 -0.41 34.16 11.20
CA GLY A 198 -1.71 33.48 11.13
C GLY A 198 -2.73 34.30 10.35
N GLY A 199 -3.88 33.68 10.06
CA GLY A 199 -4.99 34.27 9.29
C GLY A 199 -5.16 33.68 7.91
N GLU A 200 -4.24 32.83 7.48
CA GLU A 200 -4.38 32.03 6.25
C GLU A 200 -4.31 30.54 6.57
N ASP A 201 -5.38 29.81 6.26
CA ASP A 201 -5.56 28.39 6.61
C ASP A 201 -4.39 27.50 6.17
N ALA A 202 -3.93 27.65 4.94
CA ALA A 202 -2.83 26.86 4.41
C ALA A 202 -1.51 27.10 5.17
N ARG A 203 -1.24 28.34 5.56
CA ARG A 203 -0.06 28.71 6.35
C ARG A 203 -0.12 28.13 7.74
N GLU A 204 -1.27 28.23 8.39
CA GLU A 204 -1.48 27.69 9.72
C GLU A 204 -1.32 26.18 9.76
N ILE A 205 -1.86 25.47 8.78
CA ILE A 205 -1.72 24.01 8.65
C ILE A 205 -0.25 23.61 8.47
N VAL A 206 0.51 24.29 7.61
CA VAL A 206 1.95 24.03 7.43
C VAL A 206 2.72 24.25 8.73
N LEU A 207 2.44 25.36 9.41
CA LEU A 207 3.11 25.69 10.65
C LEU A 207 2.78 24.70 11.77
N MET A 208 1.51 24.35 11.93
CA MET A 208 1.07 23.35 12.91
C MET A 208 1.70 21.98 12.64
N TYR A 209 1.78 21.57 11.37
CA TYR A 209 2.45 20.32 10.98
C TYR A 209 3.95 20.35 11.34
N TRP A 210 4.65 21.44 11.06
CA TRP A 210 6.08 21.56 11.39
C TRP A 210 6.33 21.59 12.90
N CYS A 211 5.51 22.30 13.66
CA CYS A 211 5.63 22.32 15.13
C CYS A 211 5.32 20.96 15.75
N GLY A 212 4.40 20.18 15.15
CA GLY A 212 4.03 18.83 15.59
C GLY A 212 4.85 17.68 14.98
N LYS A 213 5.95 17.98 14.26
CA LYS A 213 6.73 17.02 13.45
C LYS A 213 7.12 15.73 14.17
N GLU A 214 7.56 15.80 15.43
CA GLU A 214 7.97 14.63 16.21
C GLU A 214 6.77 13.73 16.55
N ARG A 215 5.69 14.34 17.01
CA ARG A 215 4.44 13.67 17.38
C ARG A 215 3.72 13.05 16.19
N LEU A 216 3.83 13.68 15.02
CA LEU A 216 3.20 13.23 13.78
C LEU A 216 4.09 12.28 12.97
N GLY A 217 5.25 11.87 13.49
CA GLY A 217 6.13 10.90 12.86
C GLY A 217 6.74 11.39 11.54
N ALA A 218 7.01 12.69 11.42
CA ALA A 218 7.65 13.25 10.23
C ALA A 218 9.06 12.69 10.04
N ARG A 219 9.48 12.50 8.78
CA ARG A 219 10.80 11.97 8.45
C ARG A 219 11.90 12.96 8.87
N GLU A 220 12.85 12.49 9.66
CA GLU A 220 14.02 13.26 10.07
C GLU A 220 14.79 13.80 8.85
N GLY A 221 15.27 15.04 8.94
CA GLY A 221 16.00 15.73 7.86
C GLY A 221 15.15 16.30 6.73
N THR A 222 13.83 16.07 6.72
CA THR A 222 12.90 16.64 5.73
C THR A 222 12.00 17.74 6.29
N MET A 223 12.21 18.09 7.57
CA MET A 223 11.48 19.13 8.29
C MET A 223 12.44 20.16 8.85
N PRO A 224 12.03 21.44 8.98
CA PRO A 224 12.85 22.44 9.64
C PRO A 224 13.09 22.04 11.10
N ASP A 225 14.30 22.19 11.58
CA ASP A 225 14.60 22.13 13.02
C ASP A 225 14.05 23.39 13.74
N ASP A 226 14.16 23.41 15.06
CA ASP A 226 13.65 24.52 15.85
C ASP A 226 14.40 25.83 15.58
N GLY A 227 15.70 25.74 15.19
CA GLY A 227 16.49 26.90 14.77
C GLY A 227 15.97 27.51 13.47
N ALA A 228 15.70 26.68 12.46
CA ALA A 228 15.12 27.13 11.20
C ALA A 228 13.70 27.69 11.37
N LEU A 229 12.90 27.13 12.29
CA LEU A 229 11.58 27.69 12.63
C LEU A 229 11.72 29.09 13.27
N VAL A 230 12.65 29.24 14.20
CA VAL A 230 12.91 30.55 14.82
C VAL A 230 13.44 31.58 13.82
N GLU A 231 14.29 31.17 12.89
CA GLU A 231 14.77 32.03 11.80
C GLU A 231 13.63 32.52 10.90
N MET A 232 12.67 31.64 10.60
CA MET A 232 11.52 31.96 9.72
C MET A 232 10.43 32.79 10.40
N TYR A 233 10.15 32.53 11.68
CA TYR A 233 8.97 33.04 12.39
C TYR A 233 9.28 33.85 13.65
N GLY A 234 10.56 33.92 14.05
CA GLY A 234 11.01 34.57 15.29
C GLY A 234 10.82 33.69 16.53
N GLU A 235 11.31 34.17 17.69
CA GLU A 235 11.31 33.44 18.97
C GLU A 235 9.89 32.99 19.42
N ARG A 236 8.86 33.68 18.98
CA ARG A 236 7.46 33.38 19.35
C ARG A 236 6.99 32.01 18.87
N VAL A 237 7.62 31.44 17.84
CA VAL A 237 7.28 30.07 17.36
C VAL A 237 7.55 29.01 18.42
N ARG A 238 8.47 29.24 19.35
CA ARG A 238 8.79 28.31 20.46
C ARG A 238 7.56 28.01 21.32
N ALA A 239 6.75 29.03 21.61
CA ALA A 239 5.53 28.85 22.38
C ALA A 239 4.52 27.96 21.65
N LEU A 240 4.44 28.06 20.32
CA LEU A 240 3.60 27.17 19.50
C LEU A 240 4.16 25.74 19.49
N VAL A 241 5.48 25.57 19.34
CA VAL A 241 6.15 24.25 19.38
C VAL A 241 5.87 23.54 20.70
N GLU A 242 6.02 24.24 21.83
CA GLU A 242 5.75 23.67 23.16
C GLU A 242 4.25 23.34 23.33
N ALA A 243 3.35 24.26 22.96
CA ALA A 243 1.92 24.04 23.08
C ALA A 243 1.41 22.85 22.23
N VAL A 244 2.00 22.64 21.04
CA VAL A 244 1.65 21.52 20.17
C VAL A 244 2.28 20.21 20.64
N LYS A 245 3.37 20.23 21.43
CA LYS A 245 3.95 19.03 22.06
C LYS A 245 3.08 18.49 23.19
N GLU A 246 2.40 19.36 23.94
CA GLU A 246 1.53 18.97 25.04
C GLU A 246 0.18 18.45 24.53
N GLU A 247 0.00 17.14 24.57
CA GLU A 247 -1.21 16.46 24.07
C GLU A 247 -2.33 16.47 25.11
N ASN A 248 -3.09 17.57 25.17
CA ASN A 248 -4.24 17.74 26.10
C ASN A 248 -5.61 17.69 25.37
N LEU A 249 -5.68 17.08 24.17
CA LEU A 249 -6.94 16.97 23.45
C LEU A 249 -7.78 15.78 23.94
N THR A 250 -9.02 16.07 24.30
CA THR A 250 -10.03 15.04 24.53
C THR A 250 -10.60 14.57 23.18
N TRP A 251 -10.46 13.30 22.86
CA TRP A 251 -10.96 12.70 21.62
C TRP A 251 -12.42 12.27 21.77
N THR A 252 -13.30 12.65 20.86
CA THR A 252 -14.68 12.15 20.80
C THR A 252 -14.76 10.82 20.07
N ASN A 253 -13.90 10.60 19.08
CA ASN A 253 -13.65 9.33 18.43
C ASN A 253 -12.14 9.12 18.36
N GLU A 254 -11.60 8.25 19.22
CA GLU A 254 -10.16 8.08 19.38
C GLU A 254 -9.48 7.65 18.06
N ILE A 255 -10.05 6.73 17.31
CA ILE A 255 -9.47 6.27 16.05
C ILE A 255 -9.55 7.36 14.98
N SER A 256 -10.72 7.97 14.80
CA SER A 256 -10.91 9.02 13.79
C SER A 256 -10.00 10.22 14.04
N GLU A 257 -10.05 10.77 15.24
CA GLU A 257 -9.39 12.02 15.56
C GLU A 257 -7.88 11.84 15.78
N LYS A 258 -7.49 10.81 16.54
CA LYS A 258 -6.09 10.50 16.84
C LYS A 258 -5.30 10.17 15.58
N PHE A 259 -5.88 9.43 14.65
CA PHE A 259 -5.23 9.01 13.42
C PHE A 259 -5.67 9.79 12.17
N SER A 260 -6.48 10.84 12.34
CA SER A 260 -6.92 11.70 11.24
C SER A 260 -7.63 10.93 10.11
N LEU A 261 -8.54 10.04 10.48
CA LEU A 261 -9.40 9.30 9.55
C LEU A 261 -10.81 9.90 9.55
N PRO A 262 -11.55 9.90 8.43
CA PRO A 262 -12.98 10.18 8.46
C PRO A 262 -13.71 9.23 9.41
N THR A 263 -14.67 9.74 10.18
CA THR A 263 -15.39 8.97 11.21
C THR A 263 -15.97 7.68 10.65
N ARG A 264 -16.64 7.75 9.48
CA ARG A 264 -17.19 6.55 8.81
C ARG A 264 -16.14 5.45 8.59
N LEU A 265 -14.95 5.83 8.13
CA LEU A 265 -13.88 4.87 7.88
C LEU A 265 -13.29 4.30 9.18
N ALA A 266 -13.15 5.16 10.19
CA ALA A 266 -12.69 4.74 11.52
C ALA A 266 -13.67 3.75 12.16
N ASP A 267 -14.98 4.02 12.07
CA ASP A 267 -16.02 3.14 12.59
C ASP A 267 -16.03 1.79 11.85
N MET A 268 -15.88 1.78 10.52
CA MET A 268 -15.74 0.53 9.75
C MET A 268 -14.52 -0.28 10.20
N PHE A 269 -13.39 0.36 10.46
CA PHE A 269 -12.20 -0.36 10.94
C PHE A 269 -12.40 -0.93 12.35
N VAL A 270 -13.07 -0.18 13.23
CA VAL A 270 -13.38 -0.66 14.59
C VAL A 270 -14.35 -1.84 14.55
N ASP A 271 -15.37 -1.78 13.71
CA ASP A 271 -16.36 -2.85 13.56
C ASP A 271 -15.74 -4.15 13.04
N GLU A 272 -14.78 -4.05 12.10
CA GLU A 272 -14.16 -5.22 11.49
C GLU A 272 -13.00 -5.79 12.28
N TYR A 273 -12.13 -4.92 12.81
CA TYR A 273 -10.86 -5.33 13.42
C TYR A 273 -10.86 -5.24 14.94
N GLY A 274 -11.85 -4.56 15.55
CA GLY A 274 -11.81 -4.16 16.96
C GLY A 274 -10.87 -2.96 17.17
N ALA A 275 -11.05 -2.23 18.28
CA ALA A 275 -10.38 -0.95 18.52
C ALA A 275 -8.85 -1.03 18.48
N ASP A 276 -8.24 -2.08 19.08
CA ASP A 276 -6.78 -2.23 19.15
C ASP A 276 -6.15 -2.43 17.76
N GLU A 277 -6.70 -3.35 16.97
CA GLU A 277 -6.19 -3.63 15.62
C GLU A 277 -6.51 -2.47 14.66
N ALA A 278 -7.68 -1.84 14.77
CA ALA A 278 -8.04 -0.65 14.02
C ALA A 278 -7.06 0.52 14.29
N GLY A 279 -6.63 0.67 15.55
CA GLY A 279 -5.61 1.66 15.92
C GLY A 279 -4.25 1.39 15.27
N LYS A 280 -3.79 0.13 15.28
CA LYS A 280 -2.55 -0.29 14.61
C LYS A 280 -2.63 -0.11 13.10
N LEU A 281 -3.75 -0.48 12.49
CA LEU A 281 -4.00 -0.30 11.06
C LEU A 281 -3.98 1.18 10.68
N ALA A 282 -4.70 2.02 11.42
CA ALA A 282 -4.75 3.47 11.20
C ALA A 282 -3.36 4.12 11.34
N GLN A 283 -2.57 3.71 12.33
CA GLN A 283 -1.19 4.16 12.50
C GLN A 283 -0.30 3.78 11.31
N ALA A 284 -0.39 2.53 10.86
CA ALA A 284 0.37 2.06 9.71
C ALA A 284 -0.02 2.78 8.41
N MET A 285 -1.29 3.12 8.24
CA MET A 285 -1.78 3.91 7.10
C MET A 285 -1.33 5.37 7.13
N ASN A 286 -0.90 5.87 8.28
CA ASN A 286 -0.30 7.19 8.42
C ASN A 286 1.23 7.18 8.24
N THR A 287 1.83 5.99 8.16
CA THR A 287 3.26 5.83 7.96
C THR A 287 3.55 5.63 6.47
N ARG A 288 4.54 6.35 5.94
CA ARG A 288 4.94 6.21 4.53
C ARG A 288 5.35 4.77 4.23
N GLY A 289 4.75 4.18 3.20
CA GLY A 289 5.10 2.84 2.75
C GLY A 289 6.52 2.74 2.18
N PRO A 290 7.14 1.56 2.25
CA PRO A 290 8.46 1.31 1.67
C PRO A 290 8.41 1.45 0.14
N VAL A 291 9.56 1.80 -0.45
CA VAL A 291 9.72 1.79 -1.91
C VAL A 291 10.14 0.40 -2.33
N VAL A 292 9.17 -0.44 -2.67
CA VAL A 292 9.40 -1.80 -3.13
C VAL A 292 9.42 -1.84 -4.65
N CYS A 293 10.31 -2.65 -5.18
CA CYS A 293 10.51 -2.86 -6.60
C CYS A 293 10.38 -4.35 -6.94
N ARG A 294 10.10 -4.64 -8.20
CA ARG A 294 10.00 -5.98 -8.76
C ARG A 294 10.89 -6.09 -9.99
N VAL A 295 11.70 -7.14 -10.03
CA VAL A 295 12.50 -7.47 -11.23
C VAL A 295 11.58 -7.80 -12.41
N ASN A 296 11.92 -7.33 -13.59
CA ASN A 296 11.27 -7.74 -14.83
C ASN A 296 12.02 -8.94 -15.42
N ALA A 297 11.61 -10.15 -15.04
CA ALA A 297 12.23 -11.39 -15.49
C ALA A 297 12.07 -11.65 -17.01
N ALA A 298 11.11 -11.01 -17.67
CA ALA A 298 10.98 -11.06 -19.13
C ALA A 298 12.19 -10.43 -19.86
N ARG A 299 13.00 -9.60 -19.16
CA ARG A 299 14.26 -9.05 -19.66
C ARG A 299 15.45 -10.01 -19.53
N GLY A 300 15.26 -11.20 -18.96
CA GLY A 300 16.30 -12.18 -18.75
C GLY A 300 17.32 -11.85 -17.66
N ALA A 301 17.15 -10.75 -16.91
CA ALA A 301 18.00 -10.38 -15.79
C ALA A 301 17.49 -11.01 -14.48
N SER A 302 18.40 -11.49 -13.67
CA SER A 302 18.11 -11.95 -12.32
C SER A 302 17.98 -10.76 -11.34
N LYS A 303 17.44 -11.01 -10.14
CA LYS A 303 17.42 -10.03 -9.04
C LYS A 303 18.84 -9.54 -8.69
N ALA A 304 19.83 -10.44 -8.70
CA ALA A 304 21.22 -10.09 -8.42
C ALA A 304 21.78 -9.13 -9.47
N ASP A 305 21.53 -9.39 -10.76
CA ASP A 305 21.98 -8.53 -11.86
C ASP A 305 21.38 -7.12 -11.74
N VAL A 306 20.07 -7.01 -11.46
CA VAL A 306 19.40 -5.72 -11.29
C VAL A 306 19.94 -4.94 -10.09
N ILE A 307 20.22 -5.63 -8.98
CA ILE A 307 20.84 -5.02 -7.80
C ILE A 307 22.24 -4.49 -8.11
N GLU A 308 23.05 -5.23 -8.88
CA GLU A 308 24.39 -4.78 -9.30
C GLU A 308 24.29 -3.55 -10.22
N MET A 309 23.37 -3.55 -11.19
CA MET A 309 23.11 -2.37 -12.04
C MET A 309 22.77 -1.14 -11.22
N LEU A 310 21.86 -1.28 -10.24
CA LEU A 310 21.46 -0.18 -9.37
C LEU A 310 22.61 0.32 -8.48
N LYS A 311 23.45 -0.57 -7.95
CA LYS A 311 24.65 -0.20 -7.20
C LYS A 311 25.64 0.57 -8.07
N ALA A 312 25.82 0.18 -9.33
CA ALA A 312 26.65 0.91 -10.29
C ALA A 312 26.13 2.33 -10.58
N GLU A 313 24.82 2.56 -10.43
CA GLU A 313 24.18 3.86 -10.52
C GLU A 313 24.24 4.67 -9.19
N GLY A 314 24.91 4.14 -8.17
CA GLY A 314 25.06 4.80 -6.86
C GLY A 314 23.86 4.64 -5.93
N VAL A 315 23.00 3.66 -6.19
CA VAL A 315 21.93 3.31 -5.24
C VAL A 315 22.54 2.59 -4.05
N GLY A 316 22.35 3.12 -2.86
CA GLY A 316 22.98 2.65 -1.64
C GLY A 316 22.36 1.36 -1.07
N ASP A 317 21.52 1.48 -0.06
CA ASP A 317 20.99 0.32 0.67
C ASP A 317 19.82 -0.33 -0.07
N ILE A 318 20.07 -1.52 -0.66
CA ILE A 318 19.06 -2.38 -1.27
C ILE A 318 18.93 -3.63 -0.41
N GLU A 319 17.73 -3.88 0.09
CA GLU A 319 17.42 -5.06 0.92
C GLU A 319 16.38 -5.95 0.22
N ASP A 320 16.21 -7.19 0.69
CA ASP A 320 15.09 -8.02 0.29
C ASP A 320 13.77 -7.34 0.69
N ALA A 321 12.70 -7.59 -0.07
CA ALA A 321 11.40 -7.01 0.22
C ALA A 321 10.92 -7.43 1.61
N PHE A 322 10.23 -6.52 2.28
CA PHE A 322 9.95 -6.58 3.70
C PHE A 322 9.10 -7.80 4.12
N ALA A 323 8.12 -8.16 3.31
CA ALA A 323 7.21 -9.26 3.62
C ALA A 323 7.67 -10.62 3.04
N HIS A 324 8.69 -10.63 2.18
CA HIS A 324 9.21 -11.82 1.49
C HIS A 324 8.14 -12.65 0.76
N LEU A 325 7.10 -11.99 0.26
CA LEU A 325 5.96 -12.65 -0.39
C LEU A 325 6.27 -13.09 -1.83
N VAL A 326 7.15 -12.35 -2.51
CA VAL A 326 7.48 -12.57 -3.93
C VAL A 326 9.01 -12.61 -4.12
N PRO A 327 9.57 -13.68 -4.72
CA PRO A 327 11.02 -13.85 -4.83
C PRO A 327 11.75 -12.75 -5.62
N GLY A 328 11.09 -12.13 -6.60
CA GLY A 328 11.63 -11.04 -7.42
C GLY A 328 11.57 -9.64 -6.78
N ALA A 329 10.97 -9.53 -5.60
CA ALA A 329 10.81 -8.27 -4.89
C ALA A 329 12.10 -7.84 -4.17
N PHE A 330 12.36 -6.53 -4.13
CA PHE A 330 13.44 -5.93 -3.35
C PHE A 330 13.04 -4.53 -2.88
N TRP A 331 13.68 -4.05 -1.81
CA TRP A 331 13.38 -2.78 -1.17
C TRP A 331 14.52 -1.78 -1.33
N LEU A 332 14.21 -0.57 -1.80
CA LEU A 332 15.13 0.56 -1.82
C LEU A 332 14.98 1.35 -0.52
N LYS A 333 15.86 1.09 0.45
CA LYS A 333 15.73 1.60 1.81
C LYS A 333 15.98 3.11 1.91
N ASP A 334 17.00 3.60 1.25
CA ASP A 334 17.38 5.02 1.26
C ASP A 334 16.72 5.83 0.12
N GLY A 335 15.77 5.21 -0.59
CA GLY A 335 15.04 5.85 -1.67
C GLY A 335 15.77 5.81 -3.00
N ALA A 336 15.52 6.82 -3.81
CA ALA A 336 15.90 6.84 -5.21
C ALA A 336 17.39 7.15 -5.44
N PRO A 337 17.95 6.73 -6.59
CA PRO A 337 19.25 7.16 -7.08
C PRO A 337 19.43 8.67 -7.04
N ALA A 338 20.66 9.13 -6.80
CA ALA A 338 20.98 10.57 -6.67
C ALA A 338 20.62 11.40 -7.91
N ASN A 339 20.61 10.78 -9.09
CA ASN A 339 20.39 11.46 -10.37
C ASN A 339 18.96 11.22 -10.91
N GLY A 340 18.03 12.10 -10.55
CA GLY A 340 16.69 12.09 -11.16
C GLY A 340 15.63 11.22 -10.46
N GLY A 341 15.95 10.63 -9.31
CA GLY A 341 15.04 9.78 -8.58
C GLY A 341 14.88 8.38 -9.20
N ILE A 342 13.97 7.59 -8.62
CA ILE A 342 13.78 6.17 -8.99
C ILE A 342 13.42 5.98 -10.46
N TYR A 343 12.66 6.93 -11.03
CA TYR A 343 12.24 6.94 -12.43
C TYR A 343 13.27 7.57 -13.37
N GLY A 344 14.38 8.09 -12.84
CA GLY A 344 15.54 8.58 -13.59
C GLY A 344 16.68 7.57 -13.66
N SER A 345 16.57 6.45 -12.97
CA SER A 345 17.52 5.34 -13.04
C SER A 345 17.56 4.77 -14.47
N LYS A 346 18.76 4.58 -15.00
CA LYS A 346 18.91 3.95 -16.33
C LYS A 346 18.36 2.53 -16.32
N THR A 347 18.58 1.78 -15.24
CA THR A 347 18.07 0.42 -15.06
C THR A 347 16.54 0.39 -15.14
N TRP A 348 15.83 1.41 -14.61
CA TRP A 348 14.38 1.54 -14.74
C TRP A 348 13.97 1.95 -16.17
N VAL A 349 14.64 2.93 -16.76
CA VAL A 349 14.37 3.39 -18.13
C VAL A 349 14.54 2.25 -19.14
N ASP A 350 15.54 1.40 -18.93
CA ASP A 350 15.81 0.22 -19.76
C ASP A 350 14.84 -0.96 -19.47
N GLY A 351 13.92 -0.82 -18.52
CA GLY A 351 12.84 -1.76 -18.24
C GLY A 351 13.24 -3.00 -17.43
N PHE A 352 14.32 -2.96 -16.67
CA PHE A 352 14.78 -4.12 -15.88
C PHE A 352 14.04 -4.30 -14.56
N TYR A 353 13.38 -3.26 -14.05
CA TYR A 353 12.53 -3.36 -12.85
C TYR A 353 11.35 -2.39 -12.87
N GLU A 354 10.37 -2.69 -12.02
CA GLU A 354 9.19 -1.87 -11.78
C GLU A 354 9.11 -1.46 -10.32
N VAL A 355 8.59 -0.25 -10.06
CA VAL A 355 8.23 0.17 -8.71
C VAL A 355 6.81 -0.31 -8.44
N GLN A 356 6.67 -1.27 -7.52
CA GLN A 356 5.39 -1.88 -7.20
C GLN A 356 5.39 -2.38 -5.76
N ASP A 357 4.32 -2.11 -5.00
CA ASP A 357 4.15 -2.66 -3.65
C ASP A 357 4.17 -4.19 -3.68
N GLU A 358 4.75 -4.82 -2.65
CA GLU A 358 4.91 -6.27 -2.60
C GLU A 358 3.58 -7.02 -2.59
N GLY A 359 2.55 -6.45 -1.93
CA GLY A 359 1.19 -7.00 -1.95
C GLY A 359 0.58 -6.97 -3.35
N SER A 360 0.79 -5.88 -4.11
CA SER A 360 0.37 -5.81 -5.50
C SER A 360 1.13 -6.81 -6.40
N GLN A 361 2.40 -7.12 -6.09
CA GLN A 361 3.14 -8.18 -6.77
C GLN A 361 2.56 -9.56 -6.45
N LEU A 362 2.14 -9.80 -5.19
CA LEU A 362 1.51 -11.05 -4.78
C LEU A 362 0.18 -11.30 -5.49
N ILE A 363 -0.61 -10.25 -5.76
CA ILE A 363 -1.83 -10.40 -6.57
C ILE A 363 -1.50 -11.00 -7.93
N ALA A 364 -0.53 -10.44 -8.65
CA ALA A 364 -0.13 -10.97 -9.95
C ALA A 364 0.47 -12.39 -9.85
N ALA A 365 1.28 -12.66 -8.81
CA ALA A 365 1.81 -14.00 -8.54
C ALA A 365 0.72 -15.02 -8.22
N SER A 366 -0.40 -14.58 -7.61
CA SER A 366 -1.55 -15.44 -7.26
C SER A 366 -2.33 -15.94 -8.49
N VAL A 367 -2.11 -15.32 -9.66
CA VAL A 367 -2.65 -15.79 -10.95
C VAL A 367 -1.99 -17.10 -11.38
N ASP A 368 -0.75 -17.34 -10.90
CA ASP A 368 0.07 -18.49 -11.25
C ASP A 368 0.24 -18.65 -12.79
N ALA A 369 0.39 -17.49 -13.46
CA ALA A 369 0.53 -17.44 -14.91
C ALA A 369 1.87 -18.06 -15.33
N ALA A 370 1.80 -19.07 -16.21
CA ALA A 370 2.93 -19.81 -16.73
C ALA A 370 3.32 -19.34 -18.15
N PRO A 371 4.58 -19.55 -18.57
CA PRO A 371 4.97 -19.37 -19.97
C PRO A 371 4.08 -20.16 -20.92
N GLY A 372 3.47 -19.47 -21.88
CA GLY A 372 2.55 -20.07 -22.87
C GLY A 372 1.07 -19.85 -22.59
N ASP A 373 0.69 -19.41 -21.38
CA ASP A 373 -0.71 -19.11 -21.05
C ASP A 373 -1.27 -17.94 -21.88
N VAL A 374 -2.59 -17.94 -22.01
CA VAL A 374 -3.40 -16.82 -22.51
C VAL A 374 -4.12 -16.21 -21.31
N VAL A 375 -3.72 -15.02 -20.89
CA VAL A 375 -4.19 -14.36 -19.67
C VAL A 375 -4.96 -13.09 -20.01
N LEU A 376 -6.04 -12.81 -19.27
CA LEU A 376 -6.72 -11.51 -19.30
C LEU A 376 -6.48 -10.76 -17.97
N ASP A 377 -6.01 -9.53 -18.08
CA ASP A 377 -6.07 -8.52 -17.02
C ASP A 377 -7.30 -7.64 -17.28
N ALA A 378 -8.39 -7.92 -16.57
CA ALA A 378 -9.72 -7.35 -16.85
C ALA A 378 -9.89 -5.91 -16.32
N CYS A 379 -8.96 -5.41 -15.49
CA CYS A 379 -8.96 -4.06 -14.94
C CYS A 379 -7.52 -3.52 -14.91
N ALA A 380 -6.86 -3.49 -16.06
CA ALA A 380 -5.41 -3.33 -16.18
C ALA A 380 -4.87 -2.00 -15.65
N GLY A 381 -5.67 -0.95 -15.62
CA GLY A 381 -5.26 0.38 -15.18
C GLY A 381 -4.02 0.90 -15.93
N ASN A 382 -3.00 1.28 -15.17
CA ASN A 382 -1.71 1.74 -15.73
C ASN A 382 -0.73 0.59 -16.02
N GLY A 383 -1.14 -0.68 -15.83
CA GLY A 383 -0.38 -1.87 -16.21
C GLY A 383 0.52 -2.48 -15.17
N GLY A 384 0.46 -2.06 -13.90
CA GLY A 384 1.34 -2.60 -12.87
C GLY A 384 1.26 -4.13 -12.74
N LYS A 385 0.06 -4.70 -12.73
CA LYS A 385 -0.18 -6.16 -12.68
C LYS A 385 0.02 -6.82 -14.04
N THR A 386 -0.37 -6.17 -15.13
CA THR A 386 -0.10 -6.63 -16.50
C THR A 386 1.40 -6.88 -16.73
N LEU A 387 2.27 -5.94 -16.34
CA LEU A 387 3.73 -6.09 -16.44
C LEU A 387 4.28 -7.15 -15.48
N ALA A 388 3.62 -7.35 -14.33
CA ALA A 388 3.98 -8.42 -13.40
C ALA A 388 3.65 -9.80 -13.99
N LEU A 389 2.51 -9.96 -14.63
CA LEU A 389 2.12 -11.16 -15.36
C LEU A 389 3.12 -11.46 -16.49
N ALA A 390 3.48 -10.44 -17.29
CA ALA A 390 4.47 -10.59 -18.35
C ALA A 390 5.84 -11.07 -17.83
N SER A 391 6.24 -10.58 -16.66
CA SER A 391 7.45 -11.01 -15.96
C SER A 391 7.35 -12.46 -15.47
N SER A 392 6.21 -12.86 -14.87
CA SER A 392 5.98 -14.24 -14.41
C SER A 392 5.97 -15.23 -15.57
N MET A 393 5.42 -14.85 -16.71
CA MET A 393 5.39 -15.62 -17.94
C MET A 393 6.72 -15.60 -18.73
N LEU A 394 7.77 -14.95 -18.19
CA LEU A 394 9.09 -14.85 -18.83
C LEU A 394 9.05 -14.30 -20.27
N GLY A 395 8.08 -13.48 -20.60
CA GLY A 395 7.87 -12.94 -21.95
C GLY A 395 7.33 -13.94 -22.98
N VAL A 396 6.78 -15.07 -22.55
CA VAL A 396 6.24 -16.15 -23.42
C VAL A 396 4.75 -16.38 -23.14
N GLY A 397 3.91 -16.33 -24.16
CA GLY A 397 2.45 -16.47 -24.05
C GLY A 397 1.72 -15.24 -24.57
N LYS A 398 0.50 -14.99 -24.07
CA LYS A 398 -0.29 -13.84 -24.48
C LYS A 398 -1.03 -13.24 -23.29
N ILE A 399 -0.98 -11.93 -23.15
CA ILE A 399 -1.72 -11.18 -22.14
C ILE A 399 -2.60 -10.16 -22.85
N TYR A 400 -3.88 -10.20 -22.58
CA TYR A 400 -4.84 -9.19 -23.00
C TYR A 400 -5.11 -8.25 -21.83
N ALA A 401 -4.99 -6.95 -22.06
CA ALA A 401 -5.17 -5.92 -21.03
C ALA A 401 -6.38 -5.06 -21.39
N PHE A 402 -7.40 -5.07 -20.53
CA PHE A 402 -8.62 -4.28 -20.67
C PHE A 402 -8.79 -3.32 -19.49
N ASP A 403 -9.24 -2.11 -19.78
CA ASP A 403 -9.73 -1.14 -18.79
C ASP A 403 -10.77 -0.23 -19.45
N VAL A 404 -11.81 0.13 -18.69
CA VAL A 404 -12.84 1.08 -19.14
C VAL A 404 -12.30 2.49 -19.29
N ASP A 405 -11.27 2.87 -18.51
CA ASP A 405 -10.61 4.17 -18.61
C ASP A 405 -9.49 4.16 -19.65
N LYS A 406 -9.83 4.59 -20.86
CA LYS A 406 -8.88 4.69 -21.99
C LYS A 406 -7.67 5.59 -21.72
N ARG A 407 -7.74 6.51 -20.75
CA ARG A 407 -6.59 7.35 -20.35
C ARG A 407 -5.55 6.51 -19.62
N ARG A 408 -5.98 5.55 -18.79
CA ARG A 408 -5.08 4.61 -18.10
C ARG A 408 -4.39 3.68 -19.09
N LEU A 409 -5.09 3.21 -20.11
CA LEU A 409 -4.52 2.36 -21.16
C LEU A 409 -3.40 3.06 -21.95
N LYS A 410 -3.46 4.38 -22.14
CA LYS A 410 -2.35 5.14 -22.77
C LYS A 410 -1.06 5.11 -21.92
N HIS A 411 -1.19 5.13 -20.60
CA HIS A 411 -0.03 4.98 -19.71
C HIS A 411 0.50 3.54 -19.76
N LEU A 412 -0.39 2.56 -19.83
CA LEU A 412 -0.01 1.15 -20.00
C LEU A 412 0.82 0.94 -21.27
N LEU A 413 0.43 1.50 -22.42
CA LEU A 413 1.19 1.39 -23.67
C LEU A 413 2.64 1.90 -23.52
N ALA A 414 2.83 3.07 -22.90
CA ALA A 414 4.16 3.59 -22.63
C ALA A 414 4.98 2.70 -21.69
N ASN A 415 4.33 2.07 -20.72
CA ASN A 415 4.99 1.12 -19.80
C ASN A 415 5.35 -0.20 -20.49
N ILE A 416 4.51 -0.71 -21.39
CA ILE A 416 4.79 -1.90 -22.22
C ILE A 416 6.04 -1.68 -23.08
N GLU A 417 6.13 -0.52 -23.72
CA GLU A 417 7.29 -0.13 -24.54
C GLU A 417 8.56 -0.08 -23.69
N ARG A 418 8.54 0.63 -22.56
CA ARG A 418 9.67 0.73 -21.63
C ARG A 418 10.09 -0.62 -21.08
N ALA A 419 9.14 -1.44 -20.62
CA ALA A 419 9.39 -2.78 -20.07
C ALA A 419 9.76 -3.82 -21.14
N GLN A 420 9.63 -3.47 -22.44
CA GLN A 420 9.93 -4.31 -23.59
C GLN A 420 9.16 -5.66 -23.60
N VAL A 421 7.86 -5.61 -23.30
CA VAL A 421 6.96 -6.78 -23.26
C VAL A 421 5.84 -6.72 -24.31
N GLY A 422 5.96 -5.85 -25.31
CA GLY A 422 4.97 -5.69 -26.37
C GLY A 422 4.78 -6.92 -27.27
N ASN A 423 5.71 -7.87 -27.20
CA ASN A 423 5.58 -9.16 -27.92
C ASN A 423 4.45 -10.04 -27.36
N ILE A 424 4.12 -9.93 -26.07
CA ILE A 424 3.10 -10.77 -25.41
C ILE A 424 1.91 -9.99 -24.88
N VAL A 425 2.01 -8.66 -24.69
CA VAL A 425 0.92 -7.83 -24.15
C VAL A 425 0.18 -7.15 -25.28
N GLU A 426 -1.13 -7.33 -25.32
CA GLU A 426 -2.06 -6.66 -26.24
C GLU A 426 -3.07 -5.84 -25.46
N VAL A 427 -3.14 -4.54 -25.76
CA VAL A 427 -4.08 -3.62 -25.11
C VAL A 427 -5.38 -3.55 -25.93
N LEU A 428 -6.50 -3.85 -25.27
CA LEU A 428 -7.82 -3.88 -25.88
C LEU A 428 -8.44 -2.47 -25.93
N GLU A 429 -7.87 -1.58 -26.74
CA GLU A 429 -8.31 -0.17 -26.83
C GLU A 429 -9.70 -0.01 -27.49
N ASN A 430 -10.07 -0.91 -28.40
CA ASN A 430 -11.28 -0.82 -29.22
C ASN A 430 -12.48 -1.56 -28.62
N ILE A 431 -12.31 -2.24 -27.48
CA ILE A 431 -13.36 -2.98 -26.80
C ILE A 431 -13.98 -2.09 -25.72
N GLY A 432 -15.31 -2.02 -25.69
CA GLY A 432 -16.08 -1.21 -24.76
C GLY A 432 -16.50 -1.97 -23.50
N SER A 433 -16.64 -3.30 -23.61
CA SER A 433 -17.10 -4.17 -22.52
C SER A 433 -16.43 -5.54 -22.59
N LEU A 434 -16.27 -6.19 -21.43
CA LEU A 434 -15.83 -7.58 -21.35
C LEU A 434 -16.78 -8.55 -22.09
N ASP A 435 -18.03 -8.16 -22.32
CA ASP A 435 -19.02 -8.96 -23.03
C ASP A 435 -18.72 -9.16 -24.52
N GLU A 436 -17.88 -8.30 -25.09
CA GLU A 436 -17.42 -8.41 -26.48
C GLU A 436 -16.32 -9.48 -26.65
N LEU A 437 -15.75 -9.99 -25.53
CA LEU A 437 -14.73 -11.03 -25.56
C LEU A 437 -15.36 -12.43 -25.66
N PRO A 438 -14.68 -13.36 -26.36
CA PRO A 438 -15.18 -14.71 -26.50
C PRO A 438 -15.19 -15.46 -25.16
N ALA A 439 -16.27 -16.16 -24.85
CA ALA A 439 -16.37 -16.99 -23.66
C ALA A 439 -15.31 -18.12 -23.66
N ALA A 440 -14.89 -18.54 -22.47
CA ALA A 440 -13.94 -19.64 -22.27
C ALA A 440 -12.63 -19.52 -23.08
N ALA A 441 -12.11 -18.30 -23.23
CA ALA A 441 -10.94 -18.03 -24.07
C ALA A 441 -9.60 -18.00 -23.29
N PHE A 442 -9.64 -17.77 -21.97
CA PHE A 442 -8.46 -17.48 -21.19
C PHE A 442 -8.11 -18.58 -20.20
N ASP A 443 -6.82 -18.91 -20.09
CA ASP A 443 -6.28 -19.85 -19.09
C ASP A 443 -6.35 -19.26 -17.68
N ALA A 444 -6.24 -17.93 -17.59
CA ALA A 444 -6.41 -17.19 -16.35
C ALA A 444 -7.03 -15.82 -16.61
N VAL A 445 -7.87 -15.35 -15.68
CA VAL A 445 -8.45 -14.01 -15.67
C VAL A 445 -8.19 -13.37 -14.32
N LEU A 446 -7.54 -12.20 -14.35
CA LEU A 446 -7.33 -11.33 -13.17
C LEU A 446 -8.37 -10.20 -13.18
N VAL A 447 -9.09 -10.06 -12.08
CA VAL A 447 -9.99 -8.95 -11.79
C VAL A 447 -9.41 -8.17 -10.63
N ASP A 448 -8.49 -7.21 -10.91
CA ASP A 448 -8.04 -6.21 -9.94
C ASP A 448 -9.05 -5.06 -9.92
N ALA A 449 -10.13 -5.27 -9.18
CA ALA A 449 -11.36 -4.51 -9.31
C ALA A 449 -11.21 -3.04 -8.86
N PRO A 450 -11.94 -2.09 -9.50
CA PRO A 450 -12.06 -0.74 -8.97
C PRO A 450 -12.67 -0.80 -7.56
N CYS A 451 -12.06 -0.11 -6.61
CA CYS A 451 -12.44 -0.15 -5.20
C CYS A 451 -12.20 1.20 -4.52
N SER A 452 -12.61 1.34 -3.27
CA SER A 452 -12.36 2.55 -2.46
C SER A 452 -10.89 2.86 -2.24
N SER A 453 -10.00 1.90 -2.49
CA SER A 453 -8.55 2.01 -2.33
C SER A 453 -8.09 2.37 -0.91
N VAL A 454 -8.91 2.08 0.11
CA VAL A 454 -8.59 2.40 1.51
C VAL A 454 -7.36 1.66 2.03
N GLY A 455 -6.92 0.59 1.37
CA GLY A 455 -5.66 -0.09 1.67
C GLY A 455 -4.41 0.70 1.23
N ALA A 456 -4.55 1.66 0.31
CA ALA A 456 -3.46 2.44 -0.25
C ALA A 456 -3.35 3.86 0.35
N LEU A 457 -4.03 4.15 1.45
CA LEU A 457 -4.09 5.49 2.08
C LEU A 457 -2.72 6.08 2.39
N ARG A 458 -1.74 5.26 2.71
CA ARG A 458 -0.38 5.72 3.01
C ARG A 458 0.39 6.20 1.77
N ARG A 459 -0.07 5.82 0.56
CA ARG A 459 0.48 6.26 -0.73
C ARG A 459 -0.27 7.43 -1.31
N THR A 460 -1.58 7.42 -1.12
CA THR A 460 -2.48 8.46 -1.64
C THR A 460 -3.39 8.93 -0.52
N PRO A 461 -2.89 9.81 0.37
CA PRO A 461 -3.63 10.25 1.56
C PRO A 461 -4.99 10.88 1.25
N SER A 462 -5.15 11.53 0.09
CA SER A 462 -6.40 12.15 -0.34
C SER A 462 -7.57 11.18 -0.53
N LEU A 463 -7.28 9.88 -0.73
CA LEU A 463 -8.32 8.85 -0.82
C LEU A 463 -9.21 8.73 0.44
N ARG A 464 -8.72 9.20 1.61
CA ARG A 464 -9.53 9.25 2.85
C ARG A 464 -10.77 10.11 2.71
N TYR A 465 -10.72 11.11 1.84
CA TYR A 465 -11.75 12.14 1.67
C TYR A 465 -12.53 11.95 0.36
N THR A 466 -12.36 10.83 -0.35
CA THR A 466 -13.21 10.48 -1.47
C THR A 466 -14.59 10.08 -0.97
N HIS A 467 -15.61 10.36 -1.78
CA HIS A 467 -17.00 10.07 -1.46
C HIS A 467 -17.46 8.72 -1.99
N ASP A 468 -16.51 7.88 -2.47
CA ASP A 468 -16.84 6.56 -2.99
C ASP A 468 -17.47 5.70 -1.90
N ASP A 469 -18.67 5.20 -2.16
CA ASP A 469 -19.38 4.31 -1.24
C ASP A 469 -18.92 2.86 -1.47
N PRO A 470 -18.29 2.21 -0.48
CA PRO A 470 -17.88 0.80 -0.61
C PRO A 470 -19.03 -0.14 -0.95
N TYR A 471 -20.27 0.17 -0.54
CA TYR A 471 -21.44 -0.65 -0.87
C TYR A 471 -21.80 -0.58 -2.36
N GLU A 472 -21.72 0.59 -2.97
CA GLU A 472 -21.96 0.74 -4.42
C GLU A 472 -20.81 0.17 -5.22
N LEU A 473 -19.58 0.32 -4.75
CA LEU A 473 -18.40 -0.29 -5.38
C LEU A 473 -18.47 -1.82 -5.34
N ALA A 474 -18.93 -2.42 -4.25
CA ALA A 474 -19.10 -3.86 -4.13
C ALA A 474 -20.07 -4.43 -5.19
N LYS A 475 -21.15 -3.73 -5.52
CA LYS A 475 -22.07 -4.11 -6.59
C LYS A 475 -21.37 -4.12 -7.95
N ILE A 476 -20.59 -3.07 -8.23
CA ILE A 476 -19.81 -2.96 -9.48
C ILE A 476 -18.76 -4.08 -9.56
N GLN A 477 -18.07 -4.36 -8.46
CA GLN A 477 -17.05 -5.39 -8.35
C GLN A 477 -17.63 -6.77 -8.62
N LEU A 478 -18.78 -7.11 -8.02
CA LEU A 478 -19.47 -8.38 -8.25
C LEU A 478 -19.90 -8.53 -9.72
N GLU A 479 -20.40 -7.47 -10.33
CA GLU A 479 -20.80 -7.49 -11.73
C GLU A 479 -19.61 -7.69 -12.67
N ILE A 480 -18.48 -7.00 -12.42
CA ILE A 480 -17.24 -7.22 -13.19
C ILE A 480 -16.77 -8.67 -13.02
N LEU A 481 -16.78 -9.20 -11.80
CA LEU A 481 -16.35 -10.57 -11.51
C LEU A 481 -17.22 -11.60 -12.22
N ARG A 482 -18.54 -11.41 -12.25
CA ARG A 482 -19.48 -12.26 -13.00
C ARG A 482 -19.22 -12.23 -14.51
N ARG A 483 -19.00 -11.05 -15.09
CA ARG A 483 -18.67 -10.94 -16.53
C ARG A 483 -17.34 -11.60 -16.85
N ALA A 484 -16.34 -11.40 -16.00
CA ALA A 484 -15.01 -11.98 -16.16
C ALA A 484 -15.01 -13.51 -16.05
N SER A 485 -15.84 -14.07 -15.18
CA SER A 485 -15.91 -15.53 -14.98
C SER A 485 -16.29 -16.31 -16.24
N ARG A 486 -17.16 -15.74 -17.10
CA ARG A 486 -17.55 -16.36 -18.38
C ARG A 486 -16.36 -16.57 -19.34
N LEU A 487 -15.33 -15.74 -19.18
CA LEU A 487 -14.16 -15.71 -20.07
C LEU A 487 -13.12 -16.77 -19.71
N VAL A 488 -13.21 -17.35 -18.51
CA VAL A 488 -12.30 -18.40 -18.02
C VAL A 488 -12.59 -19.72 -18.72
N LYS A 489 -11.55 -20.42 -19.18
CA LYS A 489 -11.66 -21.77 -19.75
C LYS A 489 -12.18 -22.75 -18.69
N PRO A 490 -13.03 -23.73 -19.05
CA PRO A 490 -13.37 -24.85 -18.18
C PRO A 490 -12.14 -25.76 -17.97
N ASN A 491 -12.27 -26.75 -17.08
CA ASN A 491 -11.27 -27.76 -16.79
C ASN A 491 -9.93 -27.19 -16.29
N GLY A 492 -9.98 -26.33 -15.27
CA GLY A 492 -8.83 -25.81 -14.54
C GLY A 492 -8.40 -24.39 -14.90
N GLY A 493 -9.18 -23.65 -15.67
CA GLY A 493 -8.98 -22.22 -15.86
C GLY A 493 -9.09 -21.47 -14.51
N ARG A 494 -8.35 -20.39 -14.35
CA ARG A 494 -8.16 -19.69 -13.09
C ARG A 494 -8.84 -18.33 -13.10
N LEU A 495 -9.56 -18.01 -12.03
CA LEU A 495 -10.16 -16.70 -11.79
C LEU A 495 -9.60 -16.14 -10.50
N ILE A 496 -9.09 -14.93 -10.56
CA ILE A 496 -8.52 -14.22 -9.42
C ILE A 496 -9.22 -12.88 -9.25
N TYR A 497 -9.75 -12.66 -8.05
CA TYR A 497 -10.33 -11.40 -7.62
C TYR A 497 -9.41 -10.71 -6.64
N ALA A 498 -9.19 -9.42 -6.83
CA ALA A 498 -8.36 -8.63 -5.93
C ALA A 498 -8.86 -7.19 -5.82
N THR A 499 -8.58 -6.57 -4.67
CA THR A 499 -8.78 -5.14 -4.41
C THR A 499 -7.60 -4.55 -3.65
N CYS A 500 -7.44 -3.23 -3.72
CA CYS A 500 -6.59 -2.48 -2.78
C CYS A 500 -7.43 -1.88 -1.64
N SER A 501 -8.40 -2.63 -1.15
CA SER A 501 -9.24 -2.33 0.00
C SER A 501 -8.97 -3.28 1.17
N VAL A 502 -9.28 -2.83 2.38
CA VAL A 502 -9.18 -3.65 3.60
C VAL A 502 -10.52 -3.86 4.29
N VAL A 503 -11.63 -3.43 3.66
CA VAL A 503 -12.97 -3.58 4.23
C VAL A 503 -13.70 -4.77 3.62
N SER A 504 -14.36 -5.57 4.46
CA SER A 504 -14.98 -6.85 4.09
C SER A 504 -16.04 -6.72 3.00
N ILE A 505 -16.76 -5.58 3.00
CA ILE A 505 -17.82 -5.30 2.02
C ILE A 505 -17.34 -5.36 0.56
N GLU A 506 -16.10 -4.92 0.29
CA GLU A 506 -15.48 -4.95 -1.03
C GLU A 506 -14.66 -6.22 -1.27
N ASN A 507 -14.49 -7.06 -0.27
CA ASN A 507 -13.58 -8.21 -0.25
C ASN A 507 -14.34 -9.53 -0.08
N GLN A 508 -14.39 -10.04 1.16
CA GLN A 508 -15.01 -11.33 1.46
C GLN A 508 -16.49 -11.38 1.09
N ASP A 509 -17.22 -10.28 1.24
CA ASP A 509 -18.65 -10.27 0.93
C ASP A 509 -18.90 -10.39 -0.58
N VAL A 510 -18.06 -9.75 -1.41
CA VAL A 510 -18.10 -9.93 -2.88
C VAL A 510 -17.71 -11.36 -3.27
N ALA A 511 -16.65 -11.92 -2.67
CA ALA A 511 -16.22 -13.28 -2.93
C ALA A 511 -17.33 -14.30 -2.62
N ARG A 512 -17.96 -14.19 -1.46
CA ARG A 512 -19.08 -15.06 -1.05
C ARG A 512 -20.32 -14.90 -1.93
N ALA A 513 -20.64 -13.65 -2.32
CA ALA A 513 -21.75 -13.41 -3.26
C ALA A 513 -21.49 -14.04 -4.62
N PHE A 514 -20.25 -14.03 -5.09
CA PHE A 514 -19.85 -14.73 -6.32
C PHE A 514 -20.00 -16.24 -6.16
N GLU A 515 -19.45 -16.85 -5.13
CA GLU A 515 -19.49 -18.29 -4.86
C GLU A 515 -20.92 -18.85 -4.76
N ALA A 516 -21.83 -18.07 -4.18
CA ALA A 516 -23.22 -18.47 -4.03
C ALA A 516 -23.95 -18.72 -5.37
N HIS A 517 -23.44 -18.16 -6.48
CA HIS A 517 -24.09 -18.21 -7.79
C HIS A 517 -23.24 -18.87 -8.90
N HIS A 518 -22.01 -19.30 -8.57
CA HIS A 518 -21.08 -19.87 -9.55
C HIS A 518 -20.51 -21.19 -9.03
N ALA A 519 -21.36 -22.21 -8.97
CA ALA A 519 -21.00 -23.55 -8.50
C ALA A 519 -19.96 -24.27 -9.39
N ASP A 520 -19.73 -23.76 -10.61
CA ASP A 520 -18.69 -24.22 -11.54
C ASP A 520 -17.29 -23.64 -11.22
N PHE A 521 -17.16 -22.87 -10.14
CA PHE A 521 -15.88 -22.32 -9.66
C PHE A 521 -15.56 -22.89 -8.28
N ALA A 522 -14.60 -23.82 -8.23
CA ALA A 522 -14.12 -24.38 -6.99
C ALA A 522 -13.08 -23.44 -6.30
N PRO A 523 -13.20 -23.16 -4.98
CA PRO A 523 -12.15 -22.47 -4.22
C PRO A 523 -10.78 -23.11 -4.45
N TRP A 524 -9.78 -22.28 -4.77
CA TRP A 524 -8.42 -22.75 -5.01
C TRP A 524 -7.48 -22.33 -3.88
N PRO A 525 -7.20 -23.21 -2.89
CA PRO A 525 -6.41 -22.88 -1.71
C PRO A 525 -4.99 -22.41 -2.04
N PHE A 526 -4.48 -21.48 -1.22
CA PHE A 526 -3.06 -21.13 -1.25
C PHE A 526 -2.23 -22.16 -0.49
N GLU A 527 -1.06 -22.49 -1.02
CA GLU A 527 -0.16 -23.48 -0.38
C GLU A 527 0.45 -22.96 0.92
N THR A 528 0.73 -21.65 1.01
CA THR A 528 1.38 -21.04 2.17
C THR A 528 0.47 -19.99 2.78
N PRO A 529 0.17 -20.06 4.09
CA PRO A 529 -0.59 -19.03 4.77
C PRO A 529 0.21 -17.72 4.86
N VAL A 530 -0.49 -16.60 4.76
CA VAL A 530 0.07 -15.26 4.98
C VAL A 530 -0.53 -14.71 6.28
N PRO A 531 0.29 -14.14 7.19
CA PRO A 531 -0.22 -13.54 8.42
C PRO A 531 -1.23 -12.43 8.13
N THR A 532 -2.31 -12.39 8.91
CA THR A 532 -3.34 -11.36 8.86
C THR A 532 -3.80 -11.01 10.28
N SER A 533 -4.82 -10.15 10.43
CA SER A 533 -5.40 -9.84 11.74
C SER A 533 -6.04 -11.08 12.37
N PRO A 534 -5.85 -11.30 13.68
CA PRO A 534 -6.49 -12.41 14.39
C PRO A 534 -8.02 -12.27 14.46
N ASN A 535 -8.55 -11.10 14.19
CA ASN A 535 -9.98 -10.80 14.26
C ASN A 535 -10.72 -11.05 12.92
N VAL A 536 -9.99 -11.42 11.87
CA VAL A 536 -10.56 -11.67 10.54
C VAL A 536 -10.46 -13.13 10.18
N ALA A 537 -11.60 -13.77 9.94
CA ALA A 537 -11.68 -15.13 9.43
C ALA A 537 -11.60 -15.14 7.90
N LEU A 538 -10.60 -15.85 7.36
CA LEU A 538 -10.40 -16.04 5.93
C LEU A 538 -10.50 -17.54 5.58
N HIS A 539 -11.02 -17.85 4.39
CA HIS A 539 -10.91 -19.18 3.82
C HIS A 539 -9.50 -19.43 3.25
N GLU A 540 -9.13 -20.68 3.02
CA GLU A 540 -7.79 -21.07 2.53
C GLU A 540 -7.44 -20.48 1.15
N HIS A 541 -8.42 -20.12 0.35
CA HIS A 541 -8.28 -19.50 -0.97
C HIS A 541 -8.29 -17.96 -0.93
N GLU A 542 -8.36 -17.38 0.27
CA GLU A 542 -8.38 -15.93 0.52
C GLU A 542 -7.08 -15.45 1.16
N ARG A 543 -6.71 -14.21 0.89
CA ARG A 543 -5.61 -13.48 1.54
C ARG A 543 -6.05 -12.05 1.82
N LEU A 544 -5.79 -11.57 3.03
CA LEU A 544 -5.93 -10.17 3.41
C LEU A 544 -4.59 -9.67 3.92
N LEU A 545 -3.99 -8.77 3.17
CA LEU A 545 -2.71 -8.14 3.49
C LEU A 545 -2.98 -6.84 4.23
N LEU A 546 -2.39 -6.69 5.41
CA LEU A 546 -2.60 -5.52 6.25
C LEU A 546 -1.29 -4.79 6.52
N PRO A 547 -1.25 -3.46 6.35
CA PRO A 547 -0.02 -2.67 6.49
C PRO A 547 0.70 -2.83 7.82
N HIS A 548 -0.03 -2.96 8.92
CA HIS A 548 0.54 -3.13 10.27
C HIS A 548 1.06 -4.55 10.55
N VAL A 549 0.65 -5.53 9.75
CA VAL A 549 1.09 -6.93 9.89
C VAL A 549 2.27 -7.25 9.00
N LEU A 550 2.20 -6.84 7.73
CA LEU A 550 3.14 -7.24 6.68
C LEU A 550 4.05 -6.12 6.18
N GLY A 551 3.75 -4.85 6.52
CA GLY A 551 4.47 -3.71 5.96
C GLY A 551 4.11 -3.37 4.50
N THR A 552 3.28 -4.19 3.82
CA THR A 552 2.72 -3.91 2.48
C THR A 552 1.60 -2.89 2.56
N ASP A 553 1.11 -2.38 1.43
CA ASP A 553 -0.20 -1.73 1.39
C ASP A 553 -1.29 -2.74 1.70
N GLY A 554 -2.53 -2.27 1.93
CA GLY A 554 -3.67 -3.14 2.18
C GLY A 554 -4.22 -3.73 0.88
N PHE A 555 -4.37 -5.05 0.83
CA PHE A 555 -4.93 -5.76 -0.32
C PHE A 555 -5.74 -6.97 0.11
N TYR A 556 -6.69 -7.33 -0.72
CA TYR A 556 -7.40 -8.60 -0.64
C TYR A 556 -7.22 -9.40 -1.93
N ILE A 557 -7.18 -10.73 -1.80
CA ILE A 557 -7.07 -11.67 -2.92
C ILE A 557 -7.96 -12.87 -2.64
N SER A 558 -8.78 -13.26 -3.60
CA SER A 558 -9.47 -14.53 -3.60
C SER A 558 -9.29 -15.22 -4.96
N ARG A 559 -9.26 -16.56 -4.98
CA ARG A 559 -8.98 -17.29 -6.21
C ARG A 559 -9.75 -18.59 -6.33
N TRP A 560 -10.14 -18.91 -7.57
CA TRP A 560 -10.92 -20.10 -7.92
C TRP A 560 -10.37 -20.77 -9.17
N LYS A 561 -10.69 -22.03 -9.32
CA LYS A 561 -10.55 -22.79 -10.58
C LYS A 561 -11.91 -23.13 -11.11
N ARG A 562 -12.08 -23.02 -12.44
CA ARG A 562 -13.29 -23.44 -13.12
C ARG A 562 -13.21 -24.92 -13.43
N ASP A 563 -14.25 -25.67 -13.06
CA ASP A 563 -14.42 -27.12 -13.32
C ASP A 563 -14.62 -27.42 -14.81
#